data_b75f4a1b9a2232b3421281973d2fe731
#
_entry.id   b75f4a1b9a2232b3421281973d2fe731
#
_cell.length_a   1.000
_cell.length_b   1.000
_cell.length_c   1.000
_cell.angle_alpha   90.00
_cell.angle_beta   90.00
_cell.angle_gamma   90.00
#
_symmetry.space_group_name_H-M   'P 1'
#
loop_
_entity.id
_entity.type
_entity.pdbx_description
1 polymer ?
#
loop_
_entity_poly.entity_id
_entity_poly.type
_entity_poly.pdbx_seq_one_letter_code
_entity_poly.pdbx_strand_id
1 'polypeptide(L)'
;TMLFVAGLAFLSGLIFAVGLKGGTPENLKEKLGFKHLMATALQSMRNPRISLAFAATLLARADVSVNGIFISLWAATSAVDLGITTGEAFKQVVPVIVVTNLLSIVWAFLFGSIIDRINRVTAMVVAMALGVIAYGLIIFVDTPLNYSYLPIFILISASAIGTVIATASLMGQEAPVRERGSVIGV
;
A
#
# COMPACT_ATOMS: atom_id res chain seq x y z
N THR A 1 20.60 9.99 -7.78
CA THR A 1 19.32 9.26 -7.49
C THR A 1 18.19 10.25 -7.20
N MET A 2 18.37 11.24 -6.29
CA MET A 2 17.34 12.24 -5.93
C MET A 2 16.90 13.08 -7.13
N LEU A 3 17.84 13.53 -7.99
CA LEU A 3 17.52 14.27 -9.21
C LEU A 3 16.68 13.46 -10.21
N PHE A 4 16.90 12.15 -10.29
CA PHE A 4 16.10 11.27 -11.14
C PHE A 4 14.66 11.16 -10.67
N VAL A 5 14.45 10.98 -9.35
CA VAL A 5 13.11 10.95 -8.75
C VAL A 5 12.39 12.29 -8.93
N ALA A 6 13.10 13.41 -8.71
CA ALA A 6 12.56 14.75 -8.95
C ALA A 6 12.19 14.96 -10.42
N GLY A 7 13.01 14.48 -11.35
CA GLY A 7 12.73 14.53 -12.80
C GLY A 7 11.50 13.73 -13.19
N LEU A 8 11.34 12.51 -12.65
CA LEU A 8 10.13 11.70 -12.88
C LEU A 8 8.88 12.36 -12.30
N ALA A 9 8.96 12.91 -11.10
CA ALA A 9 7.85 13.61 -10.47
C ALA A 9 7.45 14.86 -11.28
N PHE A 10 8.41 15.62 -11.78
CA PHE A 10 8.17 16.79 -12.62
C PHE A 10 7.55 16.39 -13.98
N LEU A 11 8.07 15.34 -14.63
CA LEU A 11 7.52 14.81 -15.88
C LEU A 11 6.08 14.34 -15.70
N SER A 12 5.80 13.59 -14.64
CA SER A 12 4.43 13.15 -14.34
C SER A 12 3.51 14.36 -14.10
N GLY A 13 3.95 15.37 -13.37
CA GLY A 13 3.22 16.61 -13.16
C GLY A 13 2.90 17.34 -14.47
N LEU A 14 3.86 17.41 -15.41
CA LEU A 14 3.65 17.98 -16.74
C LEU A 14 2.64 17.19 -17.57
N ILE A 15 2.74 15.85 -17.57
CA ILE A 15 1.79 14.98 -18.28
C ILE A 15 0.37 15.21 -17.74
N PHE A 16 0.19 15.29 -16.43
CA PHE A 16 -1.11 15.60 -15.83
C PHE A 16 -1.60 17.01 -16.16
N ALA A 17 -0.71 18.02 -16.12
CA ALA A 17 -1.07 19.40 -16.42
C ALA A 17 -1.56 19.59 -17.87
N VAL A 18 -0.94 18.87 -18.81
CA VAL A 18 -1.29 18.95 -20.24
C VAL A 18 -2.44 17.99 -20.61
N GLY A 19 -2.46 16.78 -20.02
CA GLY A 19 -3.39 15.72 -20.38
C GLY A 19 -4.75 15.79 -19.69
N LEU A 20 -4.84 16.42 -18.52
CA LEU A 20 -6.10 16.57 -17.81
C LEU A 20 -6.79 17.87 -18.21
N LYS A 21 -8.03 17.77 -18.66
CA LYS A 21 -8.88 18.93 -18.84
C LYS A 21 -9.06 19.63 -17.49
N GLY A 22 -8.55 20.86 -17.38
CA GLY A 22 -8.82 21.71 -16.22
C GLY A 22 -10.34 21.92 -16.11
N GLY A 23 -10.87 21.67 -14.95
CA GLY A 23 -12.26 21.92 -14.65
C GLY A 23 -12.62 21.42 -13.26
N THR A 24 -13.17 22.28 -12.45
CA THR A 24 -13.91 21.89 -11.24
C THR A 24 -15.22 21.25 -11.70
N PRO A 25 -15.61 20.06 -11.21
CA PRO A 25 -16.93 19.51 -11.51
C PRO A 25 -18.01 20.53 -11.16
N GLU A 26 -18.94 20.80 -12.09
CA GLU A 26 -20.02 21.80 -11.95
C GLU A 26 -20.89 21.61 -10.70
N ASN A 27 -20.85 20.44 -10.08
CA ASN A 27 -21.62 20.09 -8.89
C ASN A 27 -20.96 20.41 -7.55
N LEU A 28 -19.78 21.04 -7.53
CA LEU A 28 -19.13 21.51 -6.30
C LEU A 28 -19.75 22.85 -5.83
N LYS A 29 -21.07 22.88 -5.65
CA LYS A 29 -21.77 24.08 -5.15
C LYS A 29 -21.63 24.31 -3.65
N GLU A 30 -21.18 23.32 -2.90
CA GLU A 30 -20.99 23.48 -1.45
C GLU A 30 -19.52 23.22 -1.07
N LYS A 31 -18.82 24.25 -0.61
CA LYS A 31 -17.55 24.12 0.08
C LYS A 31 -17.84 23.47 1.44
N LEU A 32 -17.84 22.15 1.49
CA LEU A 32 -17.95 21.43 2.76
C LEU A 32 -16.75 21.78 3.64
N GLY A 33 -16.99 22.41 4.79
CA GLY A 33 -15.93 22.75 5.73
C GLY A 33 -15.26 21.47 6.27
N PHE A 34 -13.98 21.56 6.62
CA PHE A 34 -13.19 20.41 7.15
C PHE A 34 -13.91 19.69 8.30
N LYS A 35 -14.55 20.45 9.22
CA LYS A 35 -15.33 19.86 10.33
C LYS A 35 -16.47 18.98 9.85
N HIS A 36 -17.14 19.38 8.77
CA HIS A 36 -18.22 18.59 8.18
C HIS A 36 -17.68 17.31 7.54
N LEU A 37 -16.56 17.39 6.83
CA LEU A 37 -15.90 16.20 6.22
C LEU A 37 -15.49 15.18 7.29
N MET A 38 -14.86 15.66 8.38
CA MET A 38 -14.50 14.79 9.51
C MET A 38 -15.70 14.18 10.21
N ALA A 39 -16.76 14.97 10.43
CA ALA A 39 -17.99 14.47 11.06
C ALA A 39 -18.65 13.39 10.19
N THR A 40 -18.70 13.61 8.87
CA THR A 40 -19.23 12.65 7.91
C THR A 40 -18.41 11.36 7.88
N ALA A 41 -17.08 11.46 7.87
CA ALA A 41 -16.19 10.29 7.91
C ALA A 41 -16.40 9.48 9.21
N LEU A 42 -16.45 10.15 10.37
CA LEU A 42 -16.70 9.51 11.65
C LEU A 42 -18.12 8.88 11.72
N GLN A 43 -19.12 9.53 11.16
CA GLN A 43 -20.48 9.00 11.09
C GLN A 43 -20.53 7.76 10.18
N SER A 44 -19.79 7.74 9.09
CA SER A 44 -19.69 6.61 8.17
C SER A 44 -19.06 5.38 8.83
N MET A 45 -18.21 5.56 9.86
CA MET A 45 -17.64 4.46 10.66
C MET A 45 -18.68 3.69 11.49
N ARG A 46 -19.93 4.17 11.59
CA ARG A 46 -21.04 3.37 12.16
C ARG A 46 -21.41 2.16 11.29
N ASN A 47 -21.10 2.21 10.00
CA ASN A 47 -21.19 1.03 9.13
C ASN A 47 -20.00 0.11 9.45
N PRO A 48 -20.22 -1.14 9.92
CA PRO A 48 -19.15 -2.04 10.33
C PRO A 48 -18.20 -2.39 9.17
N ARG A 49 -18.67 -2.36 7.92
CA ARG A 49 -17.82 -2.60 6.74
C ARG A 49 -16.88 -1.46 6.48
N ILE A 50 -17.35 -0.22 6.63
CA ILE A 50 -16.50 0.98 6.50
C ILE A 50 -15.51 1.04 7.66
N SER A 51 -15.95 0.78 8.89
CA SER A 51 -15.06 0.72 10.06
C SER A 51 -13.94 -0.32 9.89
N LEU A 52 -14.30 -1.52 9.41
CA LEU A 52 -13.32 -2.57 9.09
C LEU A 52 -12.32 -2.11 8.01
N ALA A 53 -12.81 -1.44 6.95
CA ALA A 53 -11.94 -0.91 5.89
C ALA A 53 -11.00 0.18 6.41
N PHE A 54 -11.45 1.08 7.30
CA PHE A 54 -10.57 2.06 7.93
C PHE A 54 -9.47 1.41 8.78
N ALA A 55 -9.83 0.44 9.63
CA ALA A 55 -8.87 -0.30 10.44
C ALA A 55 -7.84 -1.02 9.56
N ALA A 56 -8.29 -1.70 8.51
CA ALA A 56 -7.42 -2.40 7.57
C ALA A 56 -6.51 -1.42 6.79
N THR A 57 -7.00 -0.23 6.42
CA THR A 57 -6.19 0.80 5.76
C THR A 57 -5.09 1.31 6.68
N LEU A 58 -5.41 1.56 7.95
CA LEU A 58 -4.42 2.00 8.94
C LEU A 58 -3.30 0.96 9.10
N LEU A 59 -3.67 -0.32 9.23
CA LEU A 59 -2.73 -1.42 9.32
C LEU A 59 -1.87 -1.54 8.06
N ALA A 60 -2.47 -1.49 6.86
CA ALA A 60 -1.74 -1.60 5.60
C ALA A 60 -0.78 -0.42 5.38
N ARG A 61 -1.15 0.79 5.79
CA ARG A 61 -0.27 1.97 5.72
C ARG A 61 0.89 1.89 6.70
N ALA A 62 0.64 1.45 7.93
CA ALA A 62 1.67 1.20 8.92
C ALA A 62 2.64 0.11 8.42
N ASP A 63 2.11 -0.96 7.84
CA ASP A 63 2.88 -2.06 7.29
C ASP A 63 3.87 -1.61 6.20
N VAL A 64 3.42 -0.87 5.20
CA VAL A 64 4.29 -0.34 4.13
C VAL A 64 5.42 0.53 4.69
N SER A 65 5.13 1.38 5.68
CA SER A 65 6.12 2.27 6.29
C SER A 65 7.14 1.49 7.15
N VAL A 66 6.65 0.55 7.95
CA VAL A 66 7.50 -0.26 8.85
C VAL A 66 8.39 -1.18 8.05
N ASN A 67 7.88 -1.85 7.03
CA ASN A 67 8.65 -2.80 6.22
C ASN A 67 9.84 -2.14 5.52
N GLY A 68 9.67 -0.95 4.95
CA GLY A 68 10.76 -0.24 4.27
C GLY A 68 11.92 0.08 5.24
N ILE A 69 11.60 0.54 6.44
CA ILE A 69 12.58 0.87 7.47
C ILE A 69 13.19 -0.41 8.06
N PHE A 70 12.34 -1.38 8.39
CA PHE A 70 12.76 -2.63 9.04
C PHE A 70 13.70 -3.45 8.17
N ILE A 71 13.38 -3.66 6.89
CA ILE A 71 14.24 -4.43 5.97
C ILE A 71 15.61 -3.75 5.83
N SER A 72 15.63 -2.42 5.74
CA SER A 72 16.88 -1.67 5.65
C SER A 72 17.73 -1.78 6.91
N LEU A 73 17.10 -1.67 8.09
CA LEU A 73 17.78 -1.82 9.36
C LEU A 73 18.28 -3.26 9.56
N TRP A 74 17.45 -4.24 9.22
CA TRP A 74 17.81 -5.66 9.31
C TRP A 74 18.97 -6.01 8.38
N ALA A 75 19.02 -5.47 7.16
CA ALA A 75 20.18 -5.63 6.29
C ALA A 75 21.45 -5.04 6.90
N ALA A 76 21.35 -3.88 7.55
CA ALA A 76 22.49 -3.24 8.21
C ALA A 76 22.98 -4.04 9.43
N THR A 77 22.08 -4.62 10.23
CA THR A 77 22.47 -5.48 11.38
C THR A 77 23.07 -6.79 10.90
N SER A 78 22.45 -7.43 9.88
CA SER A 78 23.01 -8.66 9.27
C SER A 78 24.41 -8.46 8.68
N ALA A 79 24.75 -7.24 8.23
CA ALA A 79 26.09 -6.93 7.75
C ALA A 79 27.14 -7.12 8.87
N VAL A 80 26.82 -6.71 10.10
CA VAL A 80 27.70 -6.87 11.27
C VAL A 80 27.93 -8.34 11.57
N ASP A 81 26.85 -9.13 11.58
CA ASP A 81 26.91 -10.57 11.90
C ASP A 81 27.71 -11.36 10.84
N LEU A 82 27.65 -10.92 9.58
CA LEU A 82 28.35 -11.55 8.44
C LEU A 82 29.76 -10.99 8.23
N GLY A 83 30.19 -9.97 8.99
CA GLY A 83 31.49 -9.34 8.84
C GLY A 83 31.70 -8.61 7.50
N ILE A 84 30.60 -8.16 6.85
CA ILE A 84 30.63 -7.39 5.60
C ILE A 84 30.35 -5.92 5.87
N THR A 85 30.69 -5.05 4.92
CA THR A 85 30.37 -3.63 5.06
C THR A 85 28.87 -3.38 4.86
N THR A 86 28.32 -2.38 5.55
CA THR A 86 26.90 -1.97 5.36
C THR A 86 26.60 -1.65 3.89
N GLY A 87 27.58 -1.09 3.17
CA GLY A 87 27.43 -0.80 1.74
C GLY A 87 27.27 -2.04 0.87
N GLU A 88 27.93 -3.14 1.20
CA GLU A 88 27.80 -4.44 0.54
C GLU A 88 26.44 -5.08 0.86
N ALA A 89 26.01 -5.02 2.12
CA ALA A 89 24.69 -5.49 2.51
C ALA A 89 23.58 -4.74 1.76
N PHE A 90 23.67 -3.41 1.63
CA PHE A 90 22.69 -2.66 0.84
C PHE A 90 22.71 -3.02 -0.64
N LYS A 91 23.86 -3.31 -1.25
CA LYS A 91 23.93 -3.80 -2.63
C LYS A 91 23.21 -5.14 -2.81
N GLN A 92 23.21 -6.00 -1.80
CA GLN A 92 22.52 -7.29 -1.83
C GLN A 92 21.02 -7.16 -1.57
N VAL A 93 20.59 -6.28 -0.66
CA VAL A 93 19.16 -6.14 -0.33
C VAL A 93 18.38 -5.30 -1.34
N VAL A 94 19.00 -4.34 -2.02
CA VAL A 94 18.34 -3.49 -3.03
C VAL A 94 17.65 -4.30 -4.13
N PRO A 95 18.25 -5.34 -4.74
CA PRO A 95 17.56 -6.21 -5.70
C PRO A 95 16.31 -6.87 -5.11
N VAL A 96 16.33 -7.30 -3.85
CA VAL A 96 15.15 -7.88 -3.17
C VAL A 96 14.03 -6.85 -3.13
N ILE A 97 14.33 -5.62 -2.69
CA ILE A 97 13.36 -4.52 -2.62
C ILE A 97 12.82 -4.18 -4.02
N VAL A 98 13.67 -4.12 -5.02
CA VAL A 98 13.25 -3.80 -6.41
C VAL A 98 12.33 -4.88 -6.96
N VAL A 99 12.73 -6.15 -6.84
CA VAL A 99 11.94 -7.28 -7.36
C VAL A 99 10.58 -7.37 -6.65
N THR A 100 10.55 -7.24 -5.33
CA THR A 100 9.29 -7.28 -4.57
C THR A 100 8.36 -6.15 -4.96
N ASN A 101 8.87 -4.91 -5.17
CA ASN A 101 8.06 -3.78 -5.62
C ASN A 101 7.55 -3.96 -7.06
N LEU A 102 8.37 -4.47 -7.98
CA LEU A 102 7.92 -4.75 -9.35
C LEU A 102 6.84 -5.81 -9.39
N LEU A 103 7.01 -6.90 -8.64
CA LEU A 103 6.01 -7.95 -8.55
C LEU A 103 4.73 -7.49 -7.85
N SER A 104 4.81 -6.56 -6.91
CA SER A 104 3.61 -5.97 -6.28
C SER A 104 2.78 -5.16 -7.27
N ILE A 105 3.40 -4.50 -8.26
CA ILE A 105 2.68 -3.82 -9.35
C ILE A 105 1.92 -4.83 -10.20
N VAL A 106 2.58 -5.93 -10.60
CA VAL A 106 1.91 -7.01 -11.36
C VAL A 106 0.77 -7.61 -10.54
N TRP A 107 1.02 -7.87 -9.26
CA TRP A 107 -0.01 -8.38 -8.34
C TRP A 107 -1.20 -7.42 -8.20
N ALA A 108 -0.97 -6.11 -8.18
CA ALA A 108 -2.05 -5.12 -8.12
C ALA A 108 -3.04 -5.27 -9.27
N PHE A 109 -2.56 -5.48 -10.51
CA PHE A 109 -3.41 -5.72 -11.67
C PHE A 109 -4.17 -7.05 -11.57
N LEU A 110 -3.49 -8.13 -11.18
CA LEU A 110 -4.11 -9.44 -11.01
C LEU A 110 -5.17 -9.40 -9.92
N PHE A 111 -4.83 -8.85 -8.77
CA PHE A 111 -5.73 -8.75 -7.63
C PHE A 111 -6.92 -7.83 -7.91
N GLY A 112 -6.72 -6.74 -8.64
CA GLY A 112 -7.81 -5.90 -9.13
C GLY A 112 -8.83 -6.69 -9.96
N SER A 113 -8.36 -7.53 -10.87
CA SER A 113 -9.24 -8.40 -11.67
C SER A 113 -9.95 -9.48 -10.84
N ILE A 114 -9.32 -9.95 -9.77
CA ILE A 114 -9.91 -10.94 -8.86
C ILE A 114 -11.01 -10.27 -8.01
N ILE A 115 -10.75 -9.07 -7.49
CA ILE A 115 -11.68 -8.36 -6.60
C ILE A 115 -12.99 -7.99 -7.31
N ASP A 116 -12.95 -7.80 -8.62
CA ASP A 116 -14.15 -7.54 -9.42
C ASP A 116 -15.06 -8.77 -9.56
N ARG A 117 -14.54 -9.97 -9.30
CA ARG A 117 -15.26 -11.25 -9.44
C ARG A 117 -15.73 -11.84 -8.11
N ILE A 118 -15.18 -11.38 -6.98
CA ILE A 118 -15.49 -11.89 -5.65
C ILE A 118 -16.03 -10.79 -4.74
N ASN A 119 -16.61 -11.19 -3.61
CA ASN A 119 -17.04 -10.22 -2.61
C ASN A 119 -15.81 -9.47 -2.05
N ARG A 120 -15.89 -8.14 -2.00
CA ARG A 120 -14.79 -7.26 -1.57
C ARG A 120 -14.33 -7.50 -0.13
N VAL A 121 -15.26 -7.86 0.75
CA VAL A 121 -14.91 -8.27 2.11
C VAL A 121 -14.10 -9.56 2.09
N THR A 122 -14.50 -10.54 1.28
CA THR A 122 -13.74 -11.79 1.10
C THR A 122 -12.34 -11.51 0.53
N ALA A 123 -12.25 -10.64 -0.48
CA ALA A 123 -10.96 -10.24 -1.04
C ALA A 123 -10.03 -9.62 0.01
N MET A 124 -10.58 -8.75 0.88
CA MET A 124 -9.82 -8.16 1.98
C MET A 124 -9.36 -9.21 2.98
N VAL A 125 -10.24 -10.13 3.37
CA VAL A 125 -9.87 -11.24 4.29
C VAL A 125 -8.76 -12.10 3.69
N VAL A 126 -8.84 -12.43 2.39
CA VAL A 126 -7.79 -13.20 1.70
C VAL A 126 -6.47 -12.44 1.71
N ALA A 127 -6.48 -11.14 1.37
CA ALA A 127 -5.27 -10.32 1.38
C ALA A 127 -4.62 -10.26 2.78
N MET A 128 -5.43 -10.07 3.84
CA MET A 128 -4.94 -10.06 5.21
C MET A 128 -4.45 -11.44 5.67
N ALA A 129 -5.13 -12.53 5.27
CA ALA A 129 -4.69 -13.89 5.58
C ALA A 129 -3.33 -14.21 4.94
N LEU A 130 -3.09 -13.76 3.70
CA LEU A 130 -1.77 -13.85 3.07
C LEU A 130 -0.71 -13.13 3.90
N GLY A 131 -1.04 -11.98 4.48
CA GLY A 131 -0.15 -11.25 5.39
C GLY A 131 0.18 -12.03 6.65
N VAL A 132 -0.82 -12.62 7.29
CA VAL A 132 -0.61 -13.46 8.49
C VAL A 132 0.34 -14.62 8.18
N ILE A 133 0.15 -15.29 7.04
CA ILE A 133 1.03 -16.38 6.60
C ILE A 133 2.45 -15.84 6.34
N ALA A 134 2.58 -14.73 5.61
CA ALA A 134 3.86 -14.16 5.24
C ALA A 134 4.66 -13.71 6.46
N TYR A 135 4.02 -13.02 7.41
CA TYR A 135 4.66 -12.62 8.67
C TYR A 135 4.95 -13.81 9.60
N GLY A 136 4.13 -14.87 9.55
CA GLY A 136 4.45 -16.11 10.23
C GLY A 136 5.71 -16.79 9.67
N LEU A 137 5.90 -16.74 8.36
CA LEU A 137 7.07 -17.31 7.69
C LEU A 137 8.35 -16.49 7.92
N ILE A 138 8.27 -15.20 8.23
CA ILE A 138 9.44 -14.35 8.48
C ILE A 138 10.26 -14.83 9.68
N ILE A 139 9.64 -15.56 10.61
CA ILE A 139 10.31 -16.15 11.78
C ILE A 139 11.42 -17.12 11.36
N PHE A 140 11.31 -17.71 10.16
CA PHE A 140 12.28 -18.66 9.61
C PHE A 140 13.33 -17.99 8.71
N VAL A 141 13.33 -16.68 8.63
CA VAL A 141 14.27 -15.91 7.80
C VAL A 141 15.41 -15.43 8.68
N ASP A 142 16.62 -15.95 8.45
CA ASP A 142 17.80 -15.57 9.21
C ASP A 142 18.33 -14.18 8.80
N THR A 143 18.32 -13.88 7.51
CA THR A 143 18.81 -12.60 6.96
C THR A 143 18.08 -12.22 5.68
N PRO A 144 17.80 -10.92 5.46
CA PRO A 144 17.18 -10.45 4.22
C PRO A 144 18.14 -10.47 3.02
N LEU A 145 19.42 -10.79 3.25
CA LEU A 145 20.45 -10.86 2.22
C LEU A 145 20.42 -12.20 1.44
N ASN A 146 19.75 -13.20 1.98
CA ASN A 146 19.63 -14.50 1.34
C ASN A 146 18.41 -14.54 0.39
N TYR A 147 18.67 -14.63 -0.91
CA TYR A 147 17.63 -14.65 -1.96
C TYR A 147 16.69 -15.86 -1.89
N SER A 148 17.03 -16.91 -1.17
CA SER A 148 16.12 -18.06 -0.95
C SER A 148 14.84 -17.64 -0.23
N TYR A 149 14.86 -16.54 0.53
CA TYR A 149 13.69 -16.00 1.24
C TYR A 149 12.88 -14.98 0.42
N LEU A 150 13.31 -14.69 -0.82
CA LEU A 150 12.60 -13.75 -1.71
C LEU A 150 11.09 -14.04 -1.83
N PRO A 151 10.60 -15.29 -1.92
CA PRO A 151 9.17 -15.58 -1.97
C PRO A 151 8.38 -15.05 -0.77
N ILE A 152 8.98 -15.03 0.43
CA ILE A 152 8.35 -14.52 1.65
C ILE A 152 8.15 -13.00 1.55
N PHE A 153 9.17 -12.27 1.09
CA PHE A 153 9.08 -10.81 0.88
C PHE A 153 8.08 -10.45 -0.22
N ILE A 154 7.99 -11.27 -1.27
CA ILE A 154 6.96 -11.11 -2.32
C ILE A 154 5.56 -11.29 -1.72
N LEU A 155 5.37 -12.28 -0.86
CA LEU A 155 4.09 -12.56 -0.23
C LEU A 155 3.66 -11.42 0.72
N ILE A 156 4.60 -10.83 1.47
CA ILE A 156 4.37 -9.65 2.31
C ILE A 156 3.88 -8.48 1.44
N SER A 157 4.62 -8.18 0.36
CA SER A 157 4.28 -7.08 -0.54
C SER A 157 2.94 -7.31 -1.25
N ALA A 158 2.63 -8.54 -1.64
CA ALA A 158 1.36 -8.91 -2.24
C ALA A 158 0.17 -8.71 -1.26
N SER A 159 0.36 -9.11 0.00
CA SER A 159 -0.63 -8.88 1.07
C SER A 159 -0.88 -7.39 1.29
N ALA A 160 0.18 -6.59 1.45
CA ALA A 160 0.08 -5.16 1.69
C ALA A 160 -0.68 -4.44 0.56
N ILE A 161 -0.28 -4.65 -0.69
CA ILE A 161 -0.95 -4.07 -1.86
C ILE A 161 -2.37 -4.60 -2.02
N GLY A 162 -2.59 -5.90 -1.83
CA GLY A 162 -3.92 -6.50 -1.87
C GLY A 162 -4.86 -5.87 -0.85
N THR A 163 -4.39 -5.64 0.37
CA THR A 163 -5.17 -4.98 1.43
C THR A 163 -5.51 -3.53 1.07
N VAL A 164 -4.55 -2.76 0.54
CA VAL A 164 -4.79 -1.38 0.09
C VAL A 164 -5.86 -1.33 -1.01
N ILE A 165 -5.79 -2.20 -2.01
CA ILE A 165 -6.76 -2.24 -3.12
C ILE A 165 -8.14 -2.68 -2.61
N ALA A 166 -8.19 -3.72 -1.76
CA ALA A 166 -9.44 -4.21 -1.22
C ALA A 166 -10.16 -3.18 -0.34
N THR A 167 -9.42 -2.48 0.52
CA THR A 167 -9.98 -1.43 1.39
C THR A 167 -10.48 -0.24 0.60
N ALA A 168 -9.72 0.26 -0.39
CA ALA A 168 -10.14 1.34 -1.26
C ALA A 168 -11.41 0.96 -2.06
N SER A 169 -11.46 -0.26 -2.59
CA SER A 169 -12.61 -0.79 -3.33
C SER A 169 -13.85 -0.93 -2.43
N LEU A 170 -13.69 -1.42 -1.20
CA LEU A 170 -14.79 -1.57 -0.23
C LEU A 170 -15.33 -0.20 0.21
N MET A 171 -14.45 0.74 0.55
CA MET A 171 -14.85 2.12 0.88
C MET A 171 -15.59 2.79 -0.28
N GLY A 172 -15.11 2.63 -1.51
CA GLY A 172 -15.74 3.18 -2.71
C GLY A 172 -17.13 2.60 -2.99
N GLN A 173 -17.41 1.37 -2.55
CA GLN A 173 -18.71 0.73 -2.70
C GLN A 173 -19.70 1.15 -1.62
N GLU A 174 -19.28 1.13 -0.36
CA GLU A 174 -20.12 1.34 0.81
C GLU A 174 -20.37 2.83 1.10
N ALA A 175 -19.50 3.72 0.67
CA ALA A 175 -19.65 5.15 0.89
C ALA A 175 -20.73 5.75 -0.03
N PRO A 176 -21.64 6.59 0.50
CA PRO A 176 -22.60 7.32 -0.31
C PRO A 176 -21.92 8.12 -1.40
N VAL A 177 -22.51 8.20 -2.60
CA VAL A 177 -21.89 8.84 -3.79
C VAL A 177 -21.41 10.27 -3.50
N ARG A 178 -22.19 11.04 -2.71
CA ARG A 178 -21.85 12.43 -2.35
C ARG A 178 -20.70 12.53 -1.34
N GLU A 179 -20.42 11.49 -0.59
CA GLU A 179 -19.48 11.47 0.53
C GLU A 179 -18.22 10.63 0.25
N ARG A 180 -18.15 9.98 -0.93
CA ARG A 180 -17.01 9.12 -1.30
C ARG A 180 -15.67 9.82 -1.18
N GLY A 181 -15.61 11.08 -1.59
CA GLY A 181 -14.37 11.86 -1.50
C GLY A 181 -13.92 12.09 -0.07
N SER A 182 -14.84 12.33 0.88
CA SER A 182 -14.51 12.52 2.30
C SER A 182 -14.17 11.22 3.00
N VAL A 183 -14.82 10.10 2.62
CA VAL A 183 -14.58 8.78 3.24
C VAL A 183 -13.27 8.16 2.74
N ILE A 184 -12.91 8.33 1.48
CA ILE A 184 -11.68 7.75 0.90
C ILE A 184 -10.46 8.66 1.18
N GLY A 185 -10.65 9.96 1.36
CA GLY A 185 -9.58 10.94 1.54
C GLY A 185 -9.08 11.09 2.99
N VAL A 186 -9.70 10.43 3.95
CA VAL A 186 -9.26 10.37 5.36
C VAL A 186 -8.42 9.13 5.60
#